data_379a5c9660fa597e8ccf6547d34d6848
#
_entry.id   379a5c9660fa597e8ccf6547d34d6848
#
_cell.length_a   1.000
_cell.length_b   1.000
_cell.length_c   1.000
_cell.angle_alpha   90.00
_cell.angle_beta   90.00
_cell.angle_gamma   90.00
#
_symmetry.space_group_name_H-M   'P 1'
#
loop_
_entity.id
_entity.type
_entity.pdbx_description
1 polymer ?
#
loop_
_entity_poly.entity_id
_entity_poly.type
_entity_poly.pdbx_seq_one_letter_code
_entity_poly.pdbx_strand_id
1 'polypeptide(L)'
;MAKRKNKKNQQALKGLVVVIIIAIITILGDKIKLDNINNLVEEVSTNNVVANQVSEDSNEVIDGENVDVYYMDVGQADSILVQSNGMNMLIDAGTNDMGKTVVKDLQDLGVKKIDVLIGTHPHEDHIGGLDDVIKNFDIGTIYMPKVQTNTKIFEDVLDAINEKGLKITSPEVGYKFNVGNAVCEVMNCGTGTSEEKSNLNLSSIVIRMTYGEQSFLFMGDAEKENEETRTWPQTNVLKVGHHGSNTSSSQNFLDQVKPHIAIISVGKGNKYGHPKQVILDRLNKMGVKIYRTDESGTIKITCDGKENKVEFVKFEK
;
A
#
# COMPACT_ATOMS: atom_id res chain seq x y z
N MET A 1 30.29 -12.13 -18.69
CA MET A 1 30.78 -10.76 -18.44
C MET A 1 30.13 -10.03 -17.27
N ALA A 2 28.90 -10.36 -16.87
CA ALA A 2 28.16 -9.71 -15.78
C ALA A 2 28.77 -9.94 -14.36
N LYS A 3 29.26 -11.14 -14.03
CA LYS A 3 29.88 -11.43 -12.72
C LYS A 3 31.12 -10.59 -12.37
N ARG A 4 31.87 -10.09 -13.38
CA ARG A 4 33.05 -9.26 -13.17
C ARG A 4 32.75 -7.78 -12.84
N LYS A 5 31.58 -7.26 -13.32
CA LYS A 5 31.12 -5.88 -13.04
C LYS A 5 30.65 -5.73 -11.60
N ASN A 6 29.97 -6.74 -11.07
CA ASN A 6 29.42 -6.69 -9.70
C ASN A 6 30.54 -6.72 -8.63
N LYS A 7 31.61 -7.47 -8.87
CA LYS A 7 32.77 -7.48 -7.95
C LYS A 7 33.54 -6.16 -7.90
N LYS A 8 33.63 -5.43 -9.03
CA LYS A 8 34.27 -4.09 -9.06
C LYS A 8 33.43 -3.03 -8.31
N ASN A 9 32.10 -3.07 -8.41
CA ASN A 9 31.24 -2.14 -7.69
C ASN A 9 31.23 -2.40 -6.18
N GLN A 10 31.30 -3.66 -5.74
CA GLN A 10 31.44 -3.98 -4.32
C GLN A 10 32.80 -3.57 -3.75
N GLN A 11 33.86 -3.64 -4.51
CA GLN A 11 35.19 -3.15 -4.09
C GLN A 11 35.24 -1.61 -4.03
N ALA A 12 34.62 -0.92 -4.97
CA ALA A 12 34.50 0.53 -4.96
C ALA A 12 33.69 1.05 -3.77
N LEU A 13 32.58 0.37 -3.44
CA LEU A 13 31.75 0.71 -2.28
C LEU A 13 32.49 0.48 -0.96
N LYS A 14 33.24 -0.63 -0.83
CA LYS A 14 34.11 -0.89 0.34
C LYS A 14 35.20 0.15 0.49
N GLY A 15 35.81 0.59 -0.61
CA GLY A 15 36.79 1.68 -0.60
C GLY A 15 36.21 3.02 -0.12
N LEU A 16 35.00 3.34 -0.53
CA LEU A 16 34.32 4.58 -0.15
C LEU A 16 33.97 4.60 1.35
N VAL A 17 33.49 3.48 1.89
CA VAL A 17 33.16 3.34 3.33
C VAL A 17 34.42 3.48 4.19
N VAL A 18 35.54 2.89 3.79
CA VAL A 18 36.82 3.01 4.50
C VAL A 18 37.33 4.47 4.50
N VAL A 19 37.20 5.19 3.39
CA VAL A 19 37.62 6.60 3.30
C VAL A 19 36.75 7.49 4.21
N ILE A 20 35.45 7.23 4.31
CA ILE A 20 34.52 7.97 5.20
C ILE A 20 34.88 7.70 6.67
N ILE A 21 35.17 6.45 7.05
CA ILE A 21 35.58 6.09 8.40
C ILE A 21 36.91 6.78 8.78
N ILE A 22 37.90 6.82 7.88
CA ILE A 22 39.15 7.50 8.10
C ILE A 22 38.96 9.02 8.26
N ALA A 23 38.03 9.63 7.49
CA ALA A 23 37.72 11.04 7.62
C ALA A 23 37.03 11.37 8.97
N ILE A 24 36.19 10.48 9.49
CA ILE A 24 35.54 10.63 10.79
C ILE A 24 36.57 10.51 11.95
N ILE A 25 37.52 9.61 11.83
CA ILE A 25 38.63 9.43 12.82
C ILE A 25 39.52 10.67 12.88
N THR A 26 39.82 11.30 11.73
CA THR A 26 40.61 12.53 11.66
C THR A 26 39.88 13.75 12.22
N ILE A 27 38.56 13.76 12.22
CA ILE A 27 37.77 14.88 12.72
C ILE A 27 37.47 14.77 14.25
N LEU A 28 37.44 13.55 14.80
CA LEU A 28 37.04 13.30 16.19
C LEU A 28 38.21 13.07 17.16
N GLY A 29 39.47 13.11 16.71
CA GLY A 29 40.68 13.11 17.56
C GLY A 29 40.73 12.07 18.69
N ASP A 30 41.62 11.11 18.57
CA ASP A 30 42.34 10.33 19.61
C ASP A 30 41.58 9.65 20.77
N LYS A 31 40.32 9.28 20.69
CA LYS A 31 39.67 8.55 21.80
C LYS A 31 38.91 7.27 21.46
N ILE A 32 39.00 6.72 20.27
CA ILE A 32 38.33 5.47 19.93
C ILE A 32 39.41 4.36 19.73
N LYS A 33 39.36 3.32 20.60
CA LYS A 33 40.22 2.15 20.46
C LYS A 33 39.81 1.33 19.21
N LEU A 34 40.81 0.87 18.45
CA LEU A 34 40.64 0.12 17.19
C LEU A 34 39.73 -1.11 17.32
N ASP A 35 39.72 -1.74 18.52
CA ASP A 35 38.92 -2.94 18.80
C ASP A 35 37.37 -2.68 18.76
N ASN A 36 36.94 -1.45 19.05
CA ASN A 36 35.53 -1.08 18.96
C ASN A 36 35.04 -0.84 17.51
N ILE A 37 35.98 -0.55 16.61
CA ILE A 37 35.66 -0.31 15.19
C ILE A 37 35.43 -1.63 14.45
N ASN A 38 36.16 -2.68 14.78
CA ASN A 38 35.97 -4.00 14.18
C ASN A 38 34.62 -4.61 14.58
N ASN A 39 34.19 -4.45 15.84
CA ASN A 39 32.88 -4.90 16.29
C ASN A 39 31.74 -4.11 15.63
N LEU A 40 31.88 -2.79 15.43
CA LEU A 40 30.91 -1.97 14.71
C LEU A 40 30.81 -2.33 13.22
N VAL A 41 31.92 -2.69 12.57
CA VAL A 41 31.95 -3.12 11.17
C VAL A 41 31.32 -4.51 11.01
N GLU A 42 31.53 -5.43 11.97
CA GLU A 42 30.84 -6.73 11.99
C GLU A 42 29.35 -6.58 12.25
N GLU A 43 28.93 -5.73 13.18
CA GLU A 43 27.51 -5.48 13.51
C GLU A 43 26.76 -4.81 12.35
N VAL A 44 27.39 -3.86 11.63
CA VAL A 44 26.81 -3.26 10.42
C VAL A 44 26.79 -4.26 9.26
N SER A 45 27.75 -5.18 9.18
CA SER A 45 27.77 -6.24 8.16
C SER A 45 26.74 -7.33 8.43
N THR A 46 26.42 -7.64 9.70
CA THR A 46 25.43 -8.64 10.07
C THR A 46 24.00 -8.07 10.03
N ASN A 47 23.79 -6.80 10.38
CA ASN A 47 22.47 -6.16 10.29
C ASN A 47 22.04 -5.83 8.85
N ASN A 48 22.97 -5.77 7.88
CA ASN A 48 22.63 -5.65 6.45
C ASN A 48 22.34 -6.99 5.76
N VAL A 49 22.38 -8.11 6.46
CA VAL A 49 22.05 -9.46 5.90
C VAL A 49 20.62 -9.86 6.21
N VAL A 50 19.85 -9.06 6.95
CA VAL A 50 18.41 -9.26 7.12
C VAL A 50 17.59 -8.35 6.18
N ALA A 51 18.19 -7.82 5.12
CA ALA A 51 17.43 -7.45 3.93
C ALA A 51 17.11 -8.77 3.21
N ASN A 52 15.89 -9.28 3.41
CA ASN A 52 15.36 -10.49 2.78
C ASN A 52 15.80 -10.56 1.32
N GLN A 53 16.66 -11.53 1.01
CA GLN A 53 16.79 -12.02 -0.36
C GLN A 53 15.44 -12.63 -0.71
N VAL A 54 14.61 -11.89 -1.41
CA VAL A 54 13.53 -12.47 -2.21
C VAL A 54 14.24 -13.30 -3.26
N SER A 55 14.26 -14.61 -3.06
CA SER A 55 14.67 -15.56 -4.10
C SER A 55 13.69 -15.42 -5.25
N GLU A 56 14.21 -15.09 -6.44
CA GLU A 56 13.45 -15.12 -7.70
C GLU A 56 13.17 -16.58 -8.12
N ASP A 57 12.62 -17.41 -7.24
CA ASP A 57 12.09 -18.71 -7.65
C ASP A 57 11.26 -19.29 -6.50
N SER A 58 10.05 -19.51 -6.83
CA SER A 58 9.00 -20.34 -6.24
C SER A 58 7.72 -19.57 -5.90
N ASN A 59 6.82 -19.46 -6.89
CA ASN A 59 5.39 -19.35 -6.67
C ASN A 59 4.82 -20.70 -6.17
N GLU A 60 5.42 -21.29 -5.15
CA GLU A 60 4.77 -22.39 -4.46
C GLU A 60 3.75 -21.79 -3.50
N VAL A 61 2.47 -21.91 -3.89
CA VAL A 61 1.34 -21.70 -3.00
C VAL A 61 1.47 -22.70 -1.86
N ILE A 62 1.68 -22.22 -0.63
CA ILE A 62 1.64 -23.06 0.56
C ILE A 62 0.20 -23.53 0.69
N ASP A 63 -0.01 -24.84 0.54
CA ASP A 63 -1.31 -25.49 0.55
C ASP A 63 -2.05 -25.16 1.86
N GLY A 64 -3.19 -24.45 1.76
CA GLY A 64 -4.15 -24.29 2.84
C GLY A 64 -4.38 -22.91 3.43
N GLU A 65 -3.65 -21.85 3.06
CA GLU A 65 -3.89 -20.51 3.59
C GLU A 65 -4.34 -19.53 2.50
N ASN A 66 -5.59 -19.08 2.60
CA ASN A 66 -6.15 -18.08 1.69
C ASN A 66 -5.65 -16.67 2.03
N VAL A 67 -5.69 -15.79 1.03
CA VAL A 67 -5.66 -14.35 1.23
C VAL A 67 -7.08 -13.83 1.15
N ASP A 68 -7.54 -13.17 2.21
CA ASP A 68 -8.84 -12.51 2.26
C ASP A 68 -8.68 -11.01 2.08
N VAL A 69 -9.40 -10.43 1.13
CA VAL A 69 -9.42 -8.98 0.86
C VAL A 69 -10.83 -8.45 1.06
N TYR A 70 -11.01 -7.55 2.01
CA TYR A 70 -12.29 -6.92 2.31
C TYR A 70 -12.29 -5.47 1.82
N TYR A 71 -13.20 -5.14 0.90
CA TYR A 71 -13.50 -3.76 0.50
C TYR A 71 -14.71 -3.32 1.31
N MET A 72 -14.46 -2.56 2.38
CA MET A 72 -15.46 -2.20 3.37
C MET A 72 -16.43 -1.15 2.83
N ASP A 73 -17.72 -1.28 3.16
CA ASP A 73 -18.73 -0.25 2.87
C ASP A 73 -18.63 0.87 3.92
N VAL A 74 -17.83 1.85 3.59
CA VAL A 74 -17.61 3.07 4.38
C VAL A 74 -18.20 4.31 3.71
N GLY A 75 -19.21 4.10 2.85
CA GLY A 75 -19.84 5.17 2.08
C GLY A 75 -18.96 5.64 0.91
N GLN A 76 -18.94 6.96 0.66
CA GLN A 76 -18.12 7.55 -0.42
C GLN A 76 -16.67 7.72 0.05
N ALA A 77 -15.96 6.59 0.20
CA ALA A 77 -14.63 6.54 0.80
C ALA A 77 -13.97 5.17 0.54
N ASP A 78 -12.69 5.05 0.86
CA ASP A 78 -11.94 3.79 0.79
C ASP A 78 -11.58 3.27 2.18
N SER A 79 -11.76 1.97 2.38
CA SER A 79 -11.15 1.20 3.46
C SER A 79 -11.03 -0.26 3.02
N ILE A 80 -9.81 -0.78 2.98
CA ILE A 80 -9.55 -2.12 2.46
C ILE A 80 -8.66 -2.88 3.43
N LEU A 81 -9.16 -4.02 3.94
CA LEU A 81 -8.38 -4.93 4.77
C LEU A 81 -7.89 -6.11 3.94
N VAL A 82 -6.61 -6.41 4.05
CA VAL A 82 -6.01 -7.66 3.55
C VAL A 82 -5.56 -8.50 4.73
N GLN A 83 -6.03 -9.74 4.80
CA GLN A 83 -5.60 -10.72 5.80
C GLN A 83 -4.91 -11.89 5.10
N SER A 84 -3.70 -12.23 5.53
CA SER A 84 -2.91 -13.34 5.00
C SER A 84 -1.99 -13.90 6.06
N ASN A 85 -2.07 -15.18 6.33
CA ASN A 85 -1.19 -15.90 7.26
C ASN A 85 -0.97 -15.16 8.60
N GLY A 86 -2.06 -14.74 9.24
CA GLY A 86 -2.04 -14.03 10.52
C GLY A 86 -1.55 -12.58 10.48
N MET A 87 -1.15 -12.04 9.32
CA MET A 87 -0.82 -10.64 9.12
C MET A 87 -1.99 -9.86 8.52
N ASN A 88 -2.09 -8.59 8.91
CA ASN A 88 -3.12 -7.67 8.45
C ASN A 88 -2.50 -6.42 7.83
N MET A 89 -2.96 -6.07 6.63
CA MET A 89 -2.71 -4.76 6.01
C MET A 89 -4.03 -4.01 5.87
N LEU A 90 -4.06 -2.78 6.35
CA LEU A 90 -5.18 -1.87 6.13
C LEU A 90 -4.75 -0.75 5.18
N ILE A 91 -5.51 -0.56 4.11
CA ILE A 91 -5.35 0.54 3.15
C ILE A 91 -6.53 1.49 3.34
N ASP A 92 -6.28 2.69 3.81
CA ASP A 92 -7.24 3.73 4.14
C ASP A 92 -8.27 3.30 5.21
N ALA A 93 -9.00 4.26 5.77
CA ALA A 93 -9.96 4.01 6.85
C ALA A 93 -11.24 4.86 6.73
N GLY A 94 -11.58 5.27 5.51
CA GLY A 94 -12.79 6.05 5.26
C GLY A 94 -12.72 7.49 5.75
N THR A 95 -13.89 8.11 5.84
CA THR A 95 -14.07 9.46 6.37
C THR A 95 -13.92 9.49 7.89
N ASN A 96 -13.75 10.68 8.46
CA ASN A 96 -13.59 10.86 9.91
C ASN A 96 -14.78 10.31 10.73
N ASP A 97 -16.01 10.47 10.24
CA ASP A 97 -17.20 9.96 10.89
C ASP A 97 -17.34 8.42 10.78
N MET A 98 -16.61 7.78 9.87
CA MET A 98 -16.58 6.33 9.69
C MET A 98 -15.50 5.63 10.54
N GLY A 99 -14.55 6.35 11.14
CA GLY A 99 -13.42 5.76 11.86
C GLY A 99 -13.82 4.73 12.90
N LYS A 100 -14.83 5.03 13.73
CA LYS A 100 -15.36 4.09 14.75
C LYS A 100 -16.03 2.87 14.14
N THR A 101 -16.70 3.03 12.99
CA THR A 101 -17.28 1.91 12.24
C THR A 101 -16.18 1.00 11.71
N VAL A 102 -15.14 1.56 11.10
CA VAL A 102 -13.97 0.80 10.63
C VAL A 102 -13.31 0.05 11.78
N VAL A 103 -13.10 0.69 12.92
CA VAL A 103 -12.55 0.03 14.13
C VAL A 103 -13.40 -1.16 14.53
N LYS A 104 -14.74 -0.99 14.61
CA LYS A 104 -15.66 -2.07 14.96
C LYS A 104 -15.61 -3.22 13.95
N ASP A 105 -15.67 -2.90 12.66
CA ASP A 105 -15.65 -3.91 11.59
C ASP A 105 -14.34 -4.70 11.59
N LEU A 106 -13.20 -4.04 11.83
CA LEU A 106 -11.91 -4.71 12.00
C LEU A 106 -11.89 -5.64 13.22
N GLN A 107 -12.49 -5.23 14.34
CA GLN A 107 -12.62 -6.06 15.54
C GLN A 107 -13.52 -7.27 15.29
N ASP A 108 -14.65 -7.09 14.59
CA ASP A 108 -15.56 -8.14 14.20
C ASP A 108 -14.89 -9.17 13.26
N LEU A 109 -13.94 -8.72 12.43
CA LEU A 109 -13.08 -9.56 11.59
C LEU A 109 -11.90 -10.20 12.36
N GLY A 110 -11.81 -9.99 13.68
CA GLY A 110 -10.79 -10.59 14.54
C GLY A 110 -9.41 -9.92 14.47
N VAL A 111 -9.32 -8.74 13.85
CA VAL A 111 -8.06 -7.97 13.79
C VAL A 111 -7.66 -7.53 15.20
N LYS A 112 -6.43 -7.82 15.59
CA LYS A 112 -5.83 -7.37 16.86
C LYS A 112 -4.65 -6.43 16.64
N LYS A 113 -3.97 -6.60 15.52
CA LYS A 113 -2.81 -5.82 15.10
C LYS A 113 -2.93 -5.53 13.60
N ILE A 114 -2.50 -4.36 13.20
CA ILE A 114 -2.33 -3.98 11.79
C ILE A 114 -0.83 -3.94 11.53
N ASP A 115 -0.31 -4.94 10.80
CA ASP A 115 1.13 -5.05 10.54
C ASP A 115 1.60 -3.98 9.55
N VAL A 116 0.74 -3.63 8.59
CA VAL A 116 0.98 -2.56 7.62
C VAL A 116 -0.26 -1.68 7.52
N LEU A 117 -0.12 -0.40 7.83
CA LEU A 117 -1.14 0.63 7.66
C LEU A 117 -0.74 1.55 6.53
N ILE A 118 -1.61 1.75 5.55
CA ILE A 118 -1.36 2.61 4.40
C ILE A 118 -2.40 3.73 4.38
N GLY A 119 -1.96 4.99 4.46
CA GLY A 119 -2.76 6.14 4.05
C GLY A 119 -2.36 6.52 2.64
N THR A 120 -3.23 6.26 1.66
CA THR A 120 -2.86 6.39 0.25
C THR A 120 -2.53 7.81 -0.14
N HIS A 121 -3.35 8.75 0.29
CA HIS A 121 -3.15 10.20 0.08
C HIS A 121 -3.98 10.99 1.10
N PRO A 122 -3.67 12.28 1.37
CA PRO A 122 -4.20 13.00 2.52
C PRO A 122 -5.60 13.63 2.30
N HIS A 123 -6.52 12.97 1.60
CA HIS A 123 -7.93 13.34 1.59
C HIS A 123 -8.71 12.67 2.72
N GLU A 124 -9.78 13.34 3.18
CA GLU A 124 -10.59 12.89 4.30
C GLU A 124 -11.20 11.51 4.07
N ASP A 125 -11.74 11.25 2.89
CA ASP A 125 -12.38 10.00 2.51
C ASP A 125 -11.43 8.80 2.39
N HIS A 126 -10.15 9.00 2.71
CA HIS A 126 -9.10 7.99 2.80
C HIS A 126 -8.49 7.90 4.19
N ILE A 127 -7.99 9.02 4.70
CA ILE A 127 -7.28 9.03 5.98
C ILE A 127 -8.15 9.46 7.17
N GLY A 128 -9.42 9.81 6.95
CA GLY A 128 -10.27 10.39 7.98
C GLY A 128 -10.44 9.54 9.23
N GLY A 129 -10.53 8.24 9.08
CA GLY A 129 -10.66 7.29 10.20
C GLY A 129 -9.34 6.71 10.70
N LEU A 130 -8.18 7.08 10.12
CA LEU A 130 -6.89 6.49 10.50
C LEU A 130 -6.49 6.79 11.95
N ASP A 131 -6.83 7.95 12.49
CA ASP A 131 -6.53 8.30 13.87
C ASP A 131 -7.27 7.40 14.85
N ASP A 132 -8.55 7.09 14.61
CA ASP A 132 -9.32 6.11 15.38
C ASP A 132 -8.70 4.71 15.28
N VAL A 133 -8.30 4.29 14.09
CA VAL A 133 -7.62 3.00 13.86
C VAL A 133 -6.30 2.95 14.63
N ILE A 134 -5.46 3.97 14.51
CA ILE A 134 -4.16 4.04 15.18
C ILE A 134 -4.34 3.99 16.70
N LYS A 135 -5.32 4.68 17.24
CA LYS A 135 -5.59 4.69 18.70
C LYS A 135 -6.04 3.31 19.23
N ASN A 136 -6.76 2.52 18.41
CA ASN A 136 -7.41 1.29 18.87
C ASN A 136 -6.63 -0.01 18.57
N PHE A 137 -5.65 0.01 17.68
CA PHE A 137 -4.88 -1.18 17.30
C PHE A 137 -3.37 -1.00 17.53
N ASP A 138 -2.67 -2.12 17.70
CA ASP A 138 -1.22 -2.14 17.55
C ASP A 138 -0.88 -1.99 16.06
N ILE A 139 0.00 -1.03 15.76
CA ILE A 139 0.41 -0.73 14.38
C ILE A 139 1.89 -1.10 14.20
N GLY A 140 2.18 -1.86 13.14
CA GLY A 140 3.55 -2.20 12.77
C GLY A 140 4.21 -1.07 11.97
N THR A 141 4.02 -1.05 10.67
CA THR A 141 4.58 -0.02 9.79
C THR A 141 3.48 0.87 9.22
N ILE A 142 3.75 2.18 9.12
CA ILE A 142 2.85 3.14 8.49
C ILE A 142 3.49 3.64 7.20
N TYR A 143 2.78 3.48 6.08
CA TYR A 143 3.15 4.05 4.79
C TYR A 143 2.23 5.22 4.43
N MET A 144 2.81 6.38 4.14
CA MET A 144 2.12 7.55 3.60
C MET A 144 3.03 8.27 2.61
N PRO A 145 2.49 9.00 1.61
CA PRO A 145 3.30 9.77 0.66
C PRO A 145 3.97 10.97 1.31
N LYS A 146 4.99 11.56 0.66
CA LYS A 146 5.68 12.78 1.12
C LYS A 146 4.88 14.06 0.82
N VAL A 147 3.56 14.01 0.95
CA VAL A 147 2.66 15.14 0.72
C VAL A 147 1.93 15.46 2.02
N GLN A 148 1.90 16.74 2.36
CA GLN A 148 1.29 17.24 3.59
C GLN A 148 0.19 18.25 3.25
N THR A 149 -0.84 18.27 4.10
CA THR A 149 -1.90 19.27 4.06
C THR A 149 -2.01 19.96 5.42
N ASN A 150 -2.73 21.08 5.46
CA ASN A 150 -3.04 21.81 6.68
C ASN A 150 -4.49 21.54 7.16
N THR A 151 -5.05 20.41 6.81
CA THR A 151 -6.38 20.00 7.26
C THR A 151 -6.33 19.45 8.68
N LYS A 152 -7.39 19.71 9.45
CA LYS A 152 -7.51 19.16 10.81
C LYS A 152 -7.42 17.62 10.83
N ILE A 153 -8.00 16.98 9.82
CA ILE A 153 -7.95 15.51 9.64
C ILE A 153 -6.50 15.00 9.55
N PHE A 154 -5.69 15.65 8.72
CA PHE A 154 -4.28 15.27 8.58
C PHE A 154 -3.49 15.51 9.88
N GLU A 155 -3.77 16.61 10.60
CA GLU A 155 -3.17 16.89 11.91
C GLU A 155 -3.56 15.84 12.93
N ASP A 156 -4.85 15.42 13.00
CA ASP A 156 -5.33 14.39 13.94
C ASP A 156 -4.65 13.03 13.71
N VAL A 157 -4.41 12.66 12.44
CA VAL A 157 -3.64 11.46 12.10
C VAL A 157 -2.19 11.56 12.56
N LEU A 158 -1.53 12.72 12.34
CA LEU A 158 -0.15 12.94 12.79
C LEU A 158 -0.05 12.91 14.32
N ASP A 159 -1.02 13.49 15.02
CA ASP A 159 -1.08 13.50 16.48
C ASP A 159 -1.20 12.06 17.01
N ALA A 160 -2.11 11.24 16.46
CA ALA A 160 -2.27 9.83 16.84
C ALA A 160 -1.00 9.00 16.60
N ILE A 161 -0.30 9.23 15.48
CA ILE A 161 0.98 8.60 15.16
C ILE A 161 2.04 8.98 16.20
N ASN A 162 2.14 10.27 16.51
CA ASN A 162 3.11 10.81 17.48
C ASN A 162 2.83 10.32 18.91
N GLU A 163 1.57 10.33 19.35
CA GLU A 163 1.16 9.85 20.67
C GLU A 163 1.55 8.39 20.91
N LYS A 164 1.52 7.56 19.86
CA LYS A 164 1.97 6.16 19.92
C LYS A 164 3.48 5.97 19.67
N GLY A 165 4.22 7.03 19.44
CA GLY A 165 5.66 6.97 19.12
C GLY A 165 5.98 6.26 17.81
N LEU A 166 5.02 6.22 16.89
CA LEU A 166 5.15 5.59 15.58
C LEU A 166 5.82 6.54 14.58
N LYS A 167 6.20 6.02 13.41
CA LYS A 167 6.85 6.79 12.35
C LYS A 167 6.20 6.50 11.01
N ILE A 168 6.09 7.54 10.18
CA ILE A 168 5.68 7.41 8.79
C ILE A 168 6.90 7.07 7.94
N THR A 169 6.74 6.08 7.07
CA THR A 169 7.66 5.77 5.98
C THR A 169 7.00 6.08 4.66
N SER A 170 7.70 6.78 3.77
CA SER A 170 7.25 6.97 2.37
C SER A 170 8.06 6.03 1.48
N PRO A 171 7.47 4.93 1.04
CA PRO A 171 8.20 3.92 0.28
C PRO A 171 8.51 4.43 -1.13
N GLU A 172 9.64 3.98 -1.69
CA GLU A 172 9.96 4.25 -3.09
C GLU A 172 9.18 3.34 -4.03
N VAL A 173 8.95 3.79 -5.24
CA VAL A 173 8.37 2.96 -6.31
C VAL A 173 9.26 1.74 -6.57
N GLY A 174 8.65 0.56 -6.65
CA GLY A 174 9.35 -0.72 -6.77
C GLY A 174 9.74 -1.35 -5.42
N TYR A 175 9.51 -0.64 -4.29
CA TYR A 175 9.70 -1.24 -2.96
C TYR A 175 8.73 -2.40 -2.76
N LYS A 176 9.26 -3.53 -2.26
CA LYS A 176 8.48 -4.75 -2.00
C LYS A 176 8.46 -5.08 -0.52
N PHE A 177 7.31 -5.55 -0.07
CA PHE A 177 7.10 -6.05 1.29
C PHE A 177 6.07 -7.18 1.27
N ASN A 178 6.01 -7.96 2.34
CA ASN A 178 5.07 -9.07 2.44
C ASN A 178 3.95 -8.77 3.43
N VAL A 179 2.77 -9.29 3.13
CA VAL A 179 1.65 -9.44 4.06
C VAL A 179 1.34 -10.93 4.13
N GLY A 180 1.84 -11.58 5.18
CA GLY A 180 1.84 -13.05 5.23
C GLY A 180 2.52 -13.67 4.01
N ASN A 181 1.77 -14.46 3.24
CA ASN A 181 2.25 -15.12 2.03
C ASN A 181 2.09 -14.28 0.75
N ALA A 182 1.41 -13.14 0.83
CA ALA A 182 1.23 -12.25 -0.30
C ALA A 182 2.41 -11.27 -0.44
N VAL A 183 2.86 -11.05 -1.67
CA VAL A 183 3.92 -10.07 -1.99
C VAL A 183 3.29 -8.80 -2.51
N CYS A 184 3.60 -7.68 -1.86
CA CYS A 184 3.14 -6.35 -2.23
C CYS A 184 4.29 -5.55 -2.85
N GLU A 185 3.98 -4.79 -3.91
CA GLU A 185 4.91 -3.89 -4.59
C GLU A 185 4.29 -2.49 -4.69
N VAL A 186 5.05 -1.48 -4.33
CA VAL A 186 4.65 -0.08 -4.49
C VAL A 186 4.77 0.32 -5.95
N MET A 187 3.63 0.60 -6.58
CA MET A 187 3.58 1.01 -7.99
C MET A 187 3.60 2.52 -8.15
N ASN A 188 3.10 3.28 -7.19
CA ASN A 188 3.16 4.73 -7.12
C ASN A 188 3.23 5.19 -5.67
N CYS A 189 3.92 6.29 -5.41
CA CYS A 189 3.94 6.98 -4.12
C CYS A 189 4.37 8.42 -4.33
N GLY A 190 3.59 9.37 -3.84
CA GLY A 190 3.88 10.79 -3.96
C GLY A 190 5.18 11.20 -3.29
N THR A 191 5.95 12.03 -3.97
CA THR A 191 7.27 12.52 -3.52
C THR A 191 7.25 13.96 -3.03
N GLY A 192 6.08 14.63 -3.08
CA GLY A 192 5.88 16.00 -2.61
C GLY A 192 6.14 17.05 -3.70
N THR A 193 5.91 16.73 -4.95
CA THR A 193 6.00 17.68 -6.08
C THR A 193 4.97 18.80 -5.96
N SER A 194 5.15 19.87 -6.71
CA SER A 194 4.17 20.98 -6.76
C SER A 194 2.84 20.53 -7.36
N GLU A 195 2.88 19.60 -8.32
CA GLU A 195 1.71 19.04 -8.96
C GLU A 195 0.90 18.18 -7.98
N GLU A 196 1.55 17.29 -7.23
CA GLU A 196 0.93 16.49 -6.18
C GLU A 196 0.34 17.34 -5.04
N LYS A 197 0.95 18.49 -4.72
CA LYS A 197 0.41 19.44 -3.73
C LYS A 197 -0.81 20.20 -4.25
N SER A 198 -0.93 20.39 -5.56
CA SER A 198 -2.08 21.04 -6.20
C SER A 198 -3.23 20.04 -6.45
N ASN A 199 -2.90 18.76 -6.66
CA ASN A 199 -3.85 17.66 -6.81
C ASN A 199 -3.36 16.46 -5.96
N LEU A 200 -3.91 16.33 -4.76
CA LEU A 200 -3.48 15.33 -3.77
C LEU A 200 -3.69 13.90 -4.24
N ASN A 201 -4.64 13.66 -5.15
CA ASN A 201 -4.89 12.33 -5.73
C ASN A 201 -3.65 11.77 -6.41
N LEU A 202 -2.84 12.64 -7.04
CA LEU A 202 -1.61 12.24 -7.73
C LEU A 202 -0.56 11.66 -6.78
N SER A 203 -0.67 11.95 -5.48
CA SER A 203 0.22 11.40 -4.46
C SER A 203 -0.15 9.99 -4.01
N SER A 204 -1.27 9.44 -4.47
CA SER A 204 -1.78 8.13 -4.03
C SER A 204 -0.72 7.05 -4.04
N ILE A 205 -0.58 6.35 -2.92
CA ILE A 205 0.18 5.10 -2.89
C ILE A 205 -0.64 4.05 -3.62
N VAL A 206 -0.09 3.53 -4.69
CA VAL A 206 -0.67 2.42 -5.46
C VAL A 206 0.08 1.14 -5.14
N ILE A 207 -0.64 0.10 -4.73
CA ILE A 207 -0.06 -1.20 -4.36
C ILE A 207 -0.53 -2.27 -5.33
N ARG A 208 0.43 -3.03 -5.86
CA ARG A 208 0.15 -4.30 -6.52
C ARG A 208 0.49 -5.43 -5.57
N MET A 209 -0.47 -6.29 -5.27
CA MET A 209 -0.30 -7.49 -4.48
C MET A 209 -0.37 -8.72 -5.37
N THR A 210 0.48 -9.71 -5.11
CA THR A 210 0.47 -11.01 -5.80
C THR A 210 0.44 -12.14 -4.78
N TYR A 211 -0.38 -13.16 -5.08
CA TYR A 211 -0.45 -14.40 -4.32
C TYR A 211 -0.72 -15.57 -5.28
N GLY A 212 0.21 -16.51 -5.37
CA GLY A 212 0.16 -17.55 -6.39
C GLY A 212 0.07 -16.97 -7.81
N GLU A 213 -0.92 -17.40 -8.57
CA GLU A 213 -1.20 -16.92 -9.93
C GLU A 213 -2.09 -15.66 -9.96
N GLN A 214 -2.55 -15.20 -8.79
CA GLN A 214 -3.49 -14.10 -8.68
C GLN A 214 -2.81 -12.79 -8.32
N SER A 215 -3.40 -11.71 -8.75
CA SER A 215 -2.90 -10.36 -8.50
C SER A 215 -4.02 -9.36 -8.27
N PHE A 216 -3.75 -8.40 -7.41
CA PHE A 216 -4.64 -7.32 -7.00
C PHE A 216 -3.92 -5.98 -7.23
N LEU A 217 -4.64 -4.98 -7.71
CA LEU A 217 -4.13 -3.63 -7.87
C LEU A 217 -5.03 -2.65 -7.12
N PHE A 218 -4.49 -1.99 -6.10
CA PHE A 218 -5.16 -1.01 -5.27
C PHE A 218 -4.71 0.38 -5.70
N MET A 219 -5.60 1.13 -6.38
CA MET A 219 -5.24 2.39 -7.03
C MET A 219 -5.31 3.61 -6.10
N GLY A 220 -5.98 3.51 -4.93
CA GLY A 220 -6.40 4.71 -4.20
C GLY A 220 -7.18 5.63 -5.13
N ASP A 221 -6.81 6.91 -5.17
CA ASP A 221 -7.39 7.89 -6.09
C ASP A 221 -6.43 8.31 -7.21
N ALA A 222 -5.44 7.46 -7.51
CA ALA A 222 -4.54 7.69 -8.64
C ALA A 222 -5.33 8.01 -9.93
N GLU A 223 -4.93 9.07 -10.60
CA GLU A 223 -5.58 9.59 -11.78
C GLU A 223 -4.82 9.22 -13.07
N LYS A 224 -5.35 9.67 -14.20
CA LYS A 224 -4.78 9.38 -15.53
C LYS A 224 -3.31 9.77 -15.63
N GLU A 225 -2.91 10.86 -15.00
CA GLU A 225 -1.51 11.32 -14.95
C GLU A 225 -0.60 10.25 -14.32
N ASN A 226 -1.04 9.59 -13.23
CA ASN A 226 -0.32 8.47 -12.63
C ASN A 226 -0.31 7.24 -13.56
N GLU A 227 -1.45 6.97 -14.23
CA GLU A 227 -1.59 5.83 -15.14
C GLU A 227 -0.64 5.93 -16.34
N GLU A 228 -0.33 7.13 -16.79
CA GLU A 228 0.54 7.41 -17.94
C GLU A 228 2.05 7.36 -17.61
N THR A 229 2.42 7.31 -16.31
CA THR A 229 3.84 7.36 -15.89
C THR A 229 4.62 6.08 -16.18
N ARG A 230 3.95 4.96 -16.44
CA ARG A 230 4.58 3.63 -16.58
C ARG A 230 3.74 2.67 -17.40
N THR A 231 4.33 1.52 -17.70
CA THR A 231 3.60 0.34 -18.17
C THR A 231 3.07 -0.45 -16.98
N TRP A 232 1.79 -0.82 -17.02
CA TRP A 232 1.13 -1.54 -15.94
C TRP A 232 1.07 -3.04 -16.24
N PRO A 233 1.39 -3.90 -15.27
CA PRO A 233 1.25 -5.34 -15.44
C PRO A 233 -0.22 -5.76 -15.45
N GLN A 234 -0.52 -6.85 -16.14
CA GLN A 234 -1.85 -7.46 -16.05
C GLN A 234 -2.17 -7.82 -14.59
N THR A 235 -3.43 -7.64 -14.21
CA THR A 235 -3.88 -7.81 -12.83
C THR A 235 -5.29 -8.40 -12.82
N ASN A 236 -5.53 -9.43 -11.99
CA ASN A 236 -6.82 -10.13 -11.95
C ASN A 236 -7.92 -9.30 -11.32
N VAL A 237 -7.62 -8.60 -10.22
CA VAL A 237 -8.58 -7.80 -9.44
C VAL A 237 -8.11 -6.36 -9.39
N LEU A 238 -8.93 -5.43 -9.84
CA LEU A 238 -8.67 -4.00 -9.82
C LEU A 238 -9.60 -3.32 -8.81
N LYS A 239 -9.06 -2.66 -7.76
CA LYS A 239 -9.77 -1.58 -7.09
C LYS A 239 -9.70 -0.36 -8.00
N VAL A 240 -10.82 0.00 -8.55
CA VAL A 240 -10.95 1.12 -9.50
C VAL A 240 -10.51 2.42 -8.83
N GLY A 241 -9.69 3.21 -9.52
CA GLY A 241 -9.19 4.47 -8.99
C GLY A 241 -10.30 5.50 -8.80
N HIS A 242 -10.14 6.33 -7.78
CA HIS A 242 -10.94 7.53 -7.50
C HIS A 242 -12.46 7.25 -7.55
N HIS A 243 -12.88 6.17 -6.88
CA HIS A 243 -14.28 5.72 -6.76
C HIS A 243 -15.03 5.62 -8.11
N GLY A 244 -14.30 5.41 -9.21
CA GLY A 244 -14.87 5.42 -10.56
C GLY A 244 -15.09 6.81 -11.15
N SER A 245 -14.29 7.80 -10.75
CA SER A 245 -14.20 9.12 -11.38
C SER A 245 -13.75 9.01 -12.84
N ASN A 246 -14.18 9.93 -13.69
CA ASN A 246 -13.71 10.03 -15.08
C ASN A 246 -12.28 10.58 -15.20
N THR A 247 -11.67 11.03 -14.10
CA THR A 247 -10.25 11.43 -14.06
C THR A 247 -9.31 10.23 -13.98
N SER A 248 -9.83 9.02 -13.69
CA SER A 248 -9.06 7.79 -13.57
C SER A 248 -9.56 6.69 -14.53
N SER A 249 -8.92 5.52 -14.46
CA SER A 249 -9.31 4.31 -15.23
C SER A 249 -9.45 4.59 -16.73
N SER A 250 -8.40 5.21 -17.29
CA SER A 250 -8.32 5.51 -18.73
C SER A 250 -8.35 4.21 -19.55
N GLN A 251 -8.82 4.29 -20.79
CA GLN A 251 -8.87 3.10 -21.65
C GLN A 251 -7.46 2.49 -21.87
N ASN A 252 -6.45 3.34 -22.04
CA ASN A 252 -5.06 2.88 -22.20
C ASN A 252 -4.55 2.11 -20.98
N PHE A 253 -4.89 2.56 -19.75
CA PHE A 253 -4.57 1.86 -18.51
C PHE A 253 -5.31 0.52 -18.43
N LEU A 254 -6.62 0.51 -18.66
CA LEU A 254 -7.43 -0.70 -18.60
C LEU A 254 -7.00 -1.74 -19.65
N ASP A 255 -6.60 -1.30 -20.84
CA ASP A 255 -6.09 -2.18 -21.92
C ASP A 255 -4.76 -2.86 -21.54
N GLN A 256 -3.97 -2.27 -20.61
CA GLN A 256 -2.75 -2.87 -20.06
C GLN A 256 -3.08 -3.82 -18.92
N VAL A 257 -3.86 -3.35 -17.92
CA VAL A 257 -4.16 -4.10 -16.68
C VAL A 257 -5.08 -5.29 -16.96
N LYS A 258 -6.05 -5.17 -17.86
CA LYS A 258 -7.02 -6.22 -18.28
C LYS A 258 -7.64 -6.97 -17.10
N PRO A 259 -8.28 -6.30 -16.14
CA PRO A 259 -8.81 -6.98 -14.97
C PRO A 259 -9.96 -7.91 -15.33
N HIS A 260 -10.09 -9.00 -14.57
CA HIS A 260 -11.26 -9.88 -14.64
C HIS A 260 -12.38 -9.39 -13.70
N ILE A 261 -11.98 -8.80 -12.56
CA ILE A 261 -12.84 -8.26 -11.53
C ILE A 261 -12.46 -6.81 -11.27
N ALA A 262 -13.45 -5.94 -11.19
CA ALA A 262 -13.30 -4.54 -10.77
C ALA A 262 -14.14 -4.29 -9.53
N ILE A 263 -13.52 -3.74 -8.49
CA ILE A 263 -14.21 -3.31 -7.26
C ILE A 263 -14.25 -1.79 -7.24
N ILE A 264 -15.42 -1.24 -6.97
CA ILE A 264 -15.62 0.20 -6.84
C ILE A 264 -16.14 0.47 -5.43
N SER A 265 -15.30 1.04 -4.58
CA SER A 265 -15.74 1.59 -3.29
C SER A 265 -16.40 2.93 -3.57
N VAL A 266 -17.68 3.05 -3.23
CA VAL A 266 -18.49 4.21 -3.58
C VAL A 266 -19.72 4.27 -2.69
N GLY A 267 -20.15 5.47 -2.33
CA GLY A 267 -21.32 5.69 -1.47
C GLY A 267 -22.63 5.77 -2.25
N LYS A 268 -23.68 5.18 -1.70
CA LYS A 268 -25.03 5.24 -2.28
C LYS A 268 -25.52 6.68 -2.35
N GLY A 269 -25.92 7.11 -3.55
CA GLY A 269 -26.45 8.46 -3.77
C GLY A 269 -25.42 9.57 -3.55
N ASN A 270 -24.14 9.29 -3.72
CA ASN A 270 -23.06 10.25 -3.52
C ASN A 270 -23.20 11.49 -4.40
N LYS A 271 -22.81 12.63 -3.86
CA LYS A 271 -22.93 13.95 -4.53
C LYS A 271 -22.06 14.12 -5.79
N TYR A 272 -21.07 13.25 -5.95
CA TYR A 272 -20.13 13.32 -7.10
C TYR A 272 -20.69 12.63 -8.34
N GLY A 273 -21.73 11.81 -8.18
CA GLY A 273 -22.30 10.98 -9.25
C GLY A 273 -21.29 9.92 -9.72
N HIS A 274 -20.54 9.35 -8.79
CA HIS A 274 -19.66 8.20 -9.00
C HIS A 274 -20.43 6.88 -8.78
N PRO A 275 -20.02 5.78 -9.44
CA PRO A 275 -19.07 5.78 -10.54
C PRO A 275 -19.64 6.46 -11.79
N LYS A 276 -18.79 7.12 -12.57
CA LYS A 276 -19.20 7.72 -13.85
C LYS A 276 -19.56 6.64 -14.86
N GLN A 277 -20.63 6.86 -15.62
CA GLN A 277 -21.12 5.90 -16.61
C GLN A 277 -20.01 5.49 -17.60
N VAL A 278 -19.14 6.41 -18.03
CA VAL A 278 -18.04 6.13 -18.93
C VAL A 278 -17.07 5.07 -18.39
N ILE A 279 -16.88 4.99 -17.07
CA ILE A 279 -16.03 3.97 -16.44
C ILE A 279 -16.73 2.62 -16.47
N LEU A 280 -18.03 2.59 -16.12
CA LEU A 280 -18.83 1.37 -16.20
C LEU A 280 -18.87 0.83 -17.64
N ASP A 281 -19.04 1.71 -18.62
CA ASP A 281 -19.09 1.34 -20.04
C ASP A 281 -17.75 0.73 -20.52
N ARG A 282 -16.61 1.32 -20.11
CA ARG A 282 -15.28 0.78 -20.43
C ARG A 282 -15.10 -0.64 -19.88
N LEU A 283 -15.39 -0.82 -18.57
CA LEU A 283 -15.25 -2.11 -17.91
C LEU A 283 -16.22 -3.16 -18.48
N ASN A 284 -17.47 -2.80 -18.72
CA ASN A 284 -18.48 -3.68 -19.33
C ASN A 284 -18.07 -4.11 -20.75
N LYS A 285 -17.59 -3.18 -21.58
CA LYS A 285 -17.10 -3.49 -22.92
C LYS A 285 -15.94 -4.49 -22.93
N MET A 286 -15.15 -4.51 -21.88
CA MET A 286 -14.05 -5.47 -21.69
C MET A 286 -14.50 -6.79 -21.05
N GLY A 287 -15.77 -6.93 -20.68
CA GLY A 287 -16.31 -8.14 -20.03
C GLY A 287 -15.88 -8.29 -18.58
N VAL A 288 -15.48 -7.21 -17.92
CA VAL A 288 -15.04 -7.20 -16.52
C VAL A 288 -16.24 -7.37 -15.60
N LYS A 289 -16.14 -8.24 -14.59
CA LYS A 289 -17.14 -8.35 -13.53
C LYS A 289 -17.00 -7.18 -12.56
N ILE A 290 -18.03 -6.35 -12.46
CA ILE A 290 -18.02 -5.15 -11.61
C ILE A 290 -18.80 -5.43 -10.34
N TYR A 291 -18.21 -5.08 -9.19
CA TYR A 291 -18.86 -5.09 -7.89
C TYR A 291 -18.70 -3.72 -7.23
N ARG A 292 -19.77 -3.24 -6.58
CA ARG A 292 -19.82 -1.90 -6.00
C ARG A 292 -20.29 -1.97 -4.55
N THR A 293 -19.66 -1.20 -3.65
CA THR A 293 -20.02 -1.19 -2.23
C THR A 293 -21.40 -0.58 -1.98
N ASP A 294 -21.81 0.42 -2.77
CA ASP A 294 -23.15 1.04 -2.66
C ASP A 294 -24.33 0.14 -3.05
N GLU A 295 -24.03 -0.97 -3.75
CA GLU A 295 -25.03 -1.98 -4.17
C GLU A 295 -24.96 -3.24 -3.30
N SER A 296 -23.78 -3.64 -2.87
CA SER A 296 -23.52 -4.94 -2.26
C SER A 296 -23.14 -4.89 -0.78
N GLY A 297 -22.88 -3.68 -0.22
CA GLY A 297 -22.25 -3.55 1.08
C GLY A 297 -20.77 -3.94 1.02
N THR A 298 -20.20 -4.43 2.11
CA THR A 298 -18.81 -4.88 2.16
C THR A 298 -18.59 -6.11 1.27
N ILE A 299 -17.60 -6.03 0.38
CA ILE A 299 -17.24 -7.07 -0.58
C ILE A 299 -16.00 -7.77 -0.07
N LYS A 300 -16.06 -9.09 0.06
CA LYS A 300 -14.91 -9.95 0.37
C LYS A 300 -14.47 -10.70 -0.86
N ILE A 301 -13.17 -10.74 -1.10
CA ILE A 301 -12.55 -11.66 -2.07
C ILE A 301 -11.64 -12.61 -1.30
N THR A 302 -11.93 -13.89 -1.37
CA THR A 302 -11.06 -14.97 -0.89
C THR A 302 -10.27 -15.51 -2.07
N CYS A 303 -8.94 -15.45 -1.97
CA CYS A 303 -7.99 -15.89 -2.97
C CYS A 303 -7.20 -17.10 -2.44
N ASP A 304 -7.27 -18.22 -3.13
CA ASP A 304 -6.51 -19.45 -2.82
C ASP A 304 -5.17 -19.53 -3.60
N GLY A 305 -4.81 -18.46 -4.31
CA GLY A 305 -3.64 -18.38 -5.18
C GLY A 305 -3.89 -18.83 -6.62
N LYS A 306 -5.01 -19.48 -6.92
CA LYS A 306 -5.43 -19.90 -8.26
C LYS A 306 -6.69 -19.19 -8.72
N GLU A 307 -7.65 -19.04 -7.80
CA GLU A 307 -8.96 -18.47 -8.08
C GLU A 307 -9.32 -17.39 -7.05
N ASN A 308 -10.24 -16.51 -7.45
CA ASN A 308 -10.81 -15.45 -6.61
C ASN A 308 -12.31 -15.72 -6.44
N LYS A 309 -12.75 -15.96 -5.20
CA LYS A 309 -14.15 -16.10 -4.83
C LYS A 309 -14.67 -14.80 -4.24
N VAL A 310 -15.75 -14.26 -4.79
CA VAL A 310 -16.39 -13.03 -4.29
C VAL A 310 -17.55 -13.39 -3.39
N GLU A 311 -17.64 -12.75 -2.22
CA GLU A 311 -18.69 -12.89 -1.21
C GLU A 311 -19.09 -11.49 -0.68
N PHE A 312 -20.28 -11.38 -0.10
CA PHE A 312 -20.77 -10.14 0.50
C PHE A 312 -20.88 -10.32 2.01
N VAL A 313 -20.26 -9.42 2.75
CA VAL A 313 -20.23 -9.44 4.21
C VAL A 313 -21.21 -8.42 4.77
N LYS A 314 -21.95 -8.84 5.80
CA LYS A 314 -22.82 -7.94 6.57
C LYS A 314 -22.30 -7.89 8.00
N PHE A 315 -21.89 -6.72 8.43
CA PHE A 315 -21.59 -6.47 9.84
C PHE A 315 -22.90 -6.20 10.60
N GLU A 316 -23.00 -6.67 11.84
CA GLU A 316 -24.10 -6.32 12.72
C GLU A 316 -23.96 -4.84 13.13
N LYS A 317 -25.03 -4.06 12.85
CA LYS A 317 -25.08 -2.61 13.18
C LYS A 317 -25.41 -2.37 14.63
#